data_b758d249f7ff642268fdb45e0026aea8
#
_entry.id   b758d249f7ff642268fdb45e0026aea8
#
_cell.length_a   1.000
_cell.length_b   1.000
_cell.length_c   1.000
_cell.angle_alpha   90.00
_cell.angle_beta   90.00
_cell.angle_gamma   90.00
#
_symmetry.space_group_name_H-M   'P 1'
#
loop_
_entity.id
_entity.type
_entity.pdbx_description
1 polymer ?
#
loop_
_entity_poly.entity_id
_entity_poly.type
_entity_poly.pdbx_seq_one_letter_code
_entity_poly.pdbx_strand_id
1 'polypeptide(L)'
;MNVRTILAAVALLLSACAQPAVAPLGAEPQTTAPAAVTKVNWQAADSAEKCATINGQWRPICMMQKPACVVTFKDAGKSCSDSSECSGRCQTSGAQPGTEVRGQCTATSDPCGCFQLVTNGKADYTLCAD
;
A
#
# COMPACT_ATOMS: atom_id res chain seq x y z
N MET A 1 -90.96 -20.90 -13.37
CA MET A 1 -90.68 -22.14 -14.14
C MET A 1 -89.32 -21.98 -14.79
N ASN A 2 -88.48 -22.95 -14.45
CA ASN A 2 -87.22 -23.36 -15.06
C ASN A 2 -86.03 -22.40 -15.18
N VAL A 3 -85.31 -22.51 -14.16
CA VAL A 3 -83.86 -22.50 -13.99
C VAL A 3 -83.15 -23.21 -15.12
N ARG A 4 -82.19 -22.62 -15.70
CA ARG A 4 -81.03 -23.32 -16.28
C ARG A 4 -79.72 -22.60 -15.98
N THR A 5 -79.01 -23.25 -15.12
CA THR A 5 -77.63 -23.10 -14.70
C THR A 5 -76.66 -22.95 -15.89
N ILE A 6 -75.86 -21.93 -15.93
CA ILE A 6 -74.67 -21.88 -16.77
C ILE A 6 -73.48 -21.63 -15.88
N LEU A 7 -72.69 -22.68 -15.64
CA LEU A 7 -71.36 -22.59 -15.04
C LEU A 7 -70.44 -21.91 -16.05
N ALA A 8 -69.97 -20.72 -15.70
CA ALA A 8 -68.80 -20.09 -16.38
C ALA A 8 -67.57 -20.37 -15.57
N ALA A 9 -66.68 -21.23 -16.06
CA ALA A 9 -65.37 -21.47 -15.51
C ALA A 9 -64.49 -20.26 -15.79
N VAL A 10 -64.15 -19.52 -14.75
CA VAL A 10 -63.15 -18.46 -14.83
C VAL A 10 -61.78 -19.09 -14.67
N ALA A 11 -61.06 -19.26 -15.81
CA ALA A 11 -59.67 -19.64 -15.81
C ALA A 11 -58.81 -18.45 -15.33
N LEU A 12 -58.28 -18.53 -14.10
CA LEU A 12 -57.26 -17.61 -13.60
C LEU A 12 -55.94 -17.88 -14.31
N LEU A 13 -55.61 -17.05 -15.27
CA LEU A 13 -54.26 -16.97 -15.82
C LEU A 13 -53.37 -16.28 -14.80
N LEU A 14 -52.60 -17.04 -14.03
CA LEU A 14 -51.48 -16.57 -13.24
C LEU A 14 -50.35 -16.15 -14.16
N SER A 15 -50.29 -14.87 -14.53
CA SER A 15 -49.12 -14.27 -15.16
C SER A 15 -48.00 -14.17 -14.11
N ALA A 16 -47.07 -15.10 -14.16
CA ALA A 16 -45.81 -15.01 -13.44
C ALA A 16 -44.98 -13.87 -14.04
N CYS A 17 -45.02 -12.69 -13.41
CA CYS A 17 -44.05 -11.64 -13.67
C CYS A 17 -42.67 -12.13 -13.19
N ALA A 18 -41.85 -12.60 -14.12
CA ALA A 18 -40.43 -12.78 -13.88
C ALA A 18 -39.80 -11.38 -13.66
N GLN A 19 -39.53 -11.03 -12.41
CA GLN A 19 -38.71 -9.88 -12.07
C GLN A 19 -37.28 -10.14 -12.54
N PRO A 20 -36.68 -9.27 -13.38
CA PRO A 20 -35.27 -9.36 -13.63
C PRO A 20 -34.54 -9.13 -12.29
N ALA A 21 -33.69 -10.09 -11.91
CA ALA A 21 -32.80 -9.95 -10.78
C ALA A 21 -31.92 -8.73 -11.02
N VAL A 22 -32.20 -7.64 -10.34
CA VAL A 22 -31.30 -6.47 -10.26
C VAL A 22 -30.10 -6.96 -9.48
N ALA A 23 -29.00 -7.19 -10.18
CA ALA A 23 -27.70 -7.40 -9.54
C ALA A 23 -27.37 -6.16 -8.69
N PRO A 24 -26.92 -6.32 -7.45
CA PRO A 24 -26.50 -5.18 -6.65
C PRO A 24 -25.28 -4.55 -7.30
N LEU A 25 -25.49 -3.42 -7.98
CA LEU A 25 -24.45 -2.47 -8.35
C LEU A 25 -23.98 -1.81 -7.05
N GLY A 26 -22.83 -2.23 -6.56
CA GLY A 26 -22.27 -1.63 -5.36
C GLY A 26 -21.32 -2.55 -4.61
N ALA A 27 -20.44 -3.27 -5.30
CA ALA A 27 -19.18 -3.63 -4.68
C ALA A 27 -18.34 -2.36 -4.64
N GLU A 28 -18.45 -1.57 -3.57
CA GLU A 28 -17.44 -0.59 -3.24
C GLU A 28 -16.09 -1.29 -3.28
N PRO A 29 -15.08 -0.72 -3.97
CA PRO A 29 -13.74 -1.27 -3.89
C PRO A 29 -13.34 -1.23 -2.41
N GLN A 30 -13.34 -2.39 -1.78
CA GLN A 30 -12.75 -2.53 -0.44
C GLN A 30 -11.30 -2.09 -0.58
N THR A 31 -11.02 -0.88 -0.11
CA THR A 31 -9.67 -0.40 0.08
C THR A 31 -9.05 -1.32 1.11
N THR A 32 -8.46 -2.41 0.64
CA THR A 32 -7.67 -3.32 1.46
C THR A 32 -6.53 -2.46 2.00
N ALA A 33 -6.58 -2.14 3.29
CA ALA A 33 -5.50 -1.46 3.96
C ALA A 33 -4.21 -2.21 3.62
N PRO A 34 -3.14 -1.53 3.17
CA PRO A 34 -1.91 -2.20 2.80
C PRO A 34 -1.42 -3.03 3.98
N ALA A 35 -1.19 -4.33 3.73
CA ALA A 35 -0.66 -5.23 4.74
C ALA A 35 0.63 -4.62 5.30
N ALA A 36 0.74 -4.53 6.62
CA ALA A 36 1.90 -3.97 7.29
C ALA A 36 3.15 -4.72 6.83
N VAL A 37 4.10 -3.98 6.27
CA VAL A 37 5.37 -4.55 5.79
C VAL A 37 6.20 -4.92 7.02
N THR A 38 6.60 -6.19 7.13
CA THR A 38 7.51 -6.62 8.18
C THR A 38 8.88 -6.00 7.94
N LYS A 39 9.25 -5.02 8.76
CA LYS A 39 10.53 -4.32 8.62
C LYS A 39 11.67 -5.14 9.24
N VAL A 40 12.73 -5.34 8.48
CA VAL A 40 13.99 -5.85 8.99
C VAL A 40 14.66 -4.74 9.81
N ASN A 41 15.07 -5.04 11.04
CA ASN A 41 15.78 -4.07 11.88
C ASN A 41 17.29 -4.08 11.56
N TRP A 42 17.67 -3.45 10.46
CA TRP A 42 19.08 -3.34 10.04
C TRP A 42 19.91 -2.45 10.97
N GLN A 43 19.28 -1.54 11.71
CA GLN A 43 19.96 -0.64 12.65
C GLN A 43 20.55 -1.41 13.84
N ALA A 44 19.97 -2.55 14.20
CA ALA A 44 20.49 -3.42 15.24
C ALA A 44 21.67 -4.31 14.78
N ALA A 45 21.96 -4.34 13.50
CA ALA A 45 23.11 -5.08 12.94
C ALA A 45 24.38 -4.21 13.02
N ASP A 46 24.99 -4.17 14.19
CA ASP A 46 26.15 -3.33 14.55
C ASP A 46 27.51 -3.99 14.30
N SER A 47 27.52 -5.15 13.62
CA SER A 47 28.75 -5.86 13.21
C SER A 47 28.56 -6.54 11.86
N ALA A 48 29.67 -6.93 11.22
CA ALA A 48 29.67 -7.64 9.95
C ALA A 48 28.92 -8.98 10.05
N GLU A 49 29.08 -9.70 11.15
CA GLU A 49 28.44 -10.99 11.40
C GLU A 49 26.91 -10.82 11.50
N LYS A 50 26.44 -9.87 12.30
CA LYS A 50 24.99 -9.58 12.43
C LYS A 50 24.41 -9.08 11.11
N CYS A 51 25.14 -8.27 10.37
CA CYS A 51 24.73 -7.79 9.06
C CYS A 51 24.56 -8.94 8.06
N ALA A 52 25.47 -9.91 8.07
CA ALA A 52 25.39 -11.09 7.21
C ALA A 52 24.14 -11.95 7.51
N THR A 53 23.68 -12.04 8.76
CA THR A 53 22.47 -12.81 9.11
C THR A 53 21.19 -12.30 8.49
N ILE A 54 21.18 -11.02 8.09
CA ILE A 54 20.02 -10.37 7.43
C ILE A 54 20.29 -10.10 5.94
N ASN A 55 21.28 -10.77 5.34
CA ASN A 55 21.71 -10.59 3.95
C ASN A 55 22.09 -9.14 3.61
N GLY A 56 22.65 -8.42 4.58
CA GLY A 56 23.18 -7.08 4.39
C GLY A 56 24.66 -7.08 4.00
N GLN A 57 25.12 -5.94 3.55
CA GLN A 57 26.53 -5.66 3.26
C GLN A 57 27.10 -4.74 4.34
N TRP A 58 28.08 -5.23 5.07
CA TRP A 58 28.85 -4.42 6.02
C TRP A 58 29.90 -3.63 5.28
N ARG A 59 29.71 -2.32 5.14
CA ARG A 59 30.60 -1.47 4.35
C ARG A 59 30.66 -0.03 4.88
N PRO A 60 31.73 0.71 4.60
CA PRO A 60 31.77 2.14 4.85
C PRO A 60 30.66 2.85 4.08
N ILE A 61 30.01 3.84 4.74
CA ILE A 61 28.97 4.67 4.15
C ILE A 61 29.29 6.15 4.33
N CYS A 62 28.69 6.98 3.46
CA CYS A 62 28.80 8.44 3.47
C CYS A 62 30.24 8.96 3.50
N MET A 63 30.42 10.27 3.68
CA MET A 63 31.74 10.88 3.68
C MET A 63 32.58 10.48 4.90
N MET A 64 31.94 10.24 6.02
CA MET A 64 32.63 9.84 7.26
C MET A 64 33.20 8.41 7.20
N GLN A 65 32.86 7.62 6.20
CA GLN A 65 33.35 6.24 5.99
C GLN A 65 33.15 5.34 7.22
N LYS A 66 32.13 5.59 8.03
CA LYS A 66 31.78 4.70 9.15
C LYS A 66 31.13 3.44 8.60
N PRO A 67 31.59 2.25 9.03
CA PRO A 67 30.95 1.02 8.63
C PRO A 67 29.51 0.93 9.13
N ALA A 68 28.61 0.49 8.26
CA ALA A 68 27.22 0.22 8.60
C ALA A 68 26.67 -0.96 7.78
N CYS A 69 25.59 -1.54 8.27
CA CYS A 69 24.90 -2.60 7.56
C CYS A 69 23.96 -1.99 6.51
N VAL A 70 24.23 -2.25 5.25
CA VAL A 70 23.38 -1.85 4.13
C VAL A 70 22.60 -3.05 3.60
N VAL A 71 21.29 -3.01 3.68
CA VAL A 71 20.37 -4.02 3.14
C VAL A 71 19.68 -3.49 1.90
N THR A 72 19.34 -4.38 0.97
CA THR A 72 18.57 -4.09 -0.23
C THR A 72 17.10 -4.45 -0.01
N PHE A 73 16.18 -3.60 -0.43
CA PHE A 73 14.75 -3.79 -0.28
C PHE A 73 14.09 -4.27 -1.57
N LYS A 74 13.17 -5.23 -1.46
CA LYS A 74 12.46 -5.80 -2.61
C LYS A 74 11.38 -4.88 -3.18
N ASP A 75 10.91 -3.93 -2.39
CA ASP A 75 9.88 -2.96 -2.74
C ASP A 75 10.44 -1.62 -3.24
N ALA A 76 11.71 -1.61 -3.65
CA ALA A 76 12.37 -0.45 -4.25
C ALA A 76 11.52 0.18 -5.37
N GLY A 77 11.33 1.49 -5.31
CA GLY A 77 10.58 2.24 -6.32
C GLY A 77 9.05 2.10 -6.23
N LYS A 78 8.51 1.28 -5.32
CA LYS A 78 7.06 1.22 -5.07
C LYS A 78 6.56 2.60 -4.64
N SER A 79 5.47 3.07 -5.24
CA SER A 79 4.82 4.32 -4.84
C SER A 79 4.26 4.21 -3.42
N CYS A 80 4.48 5.24 -2.62
CA CYS A 80 4.09 5.29 -1.21
C CYS A 80 3.63 6.69 -0.80
N SER A 81 2.89 6.76 0.28
CA SER A 81 2.46 8.00 0.94
C SER A 81 3.00 8.13 2.37
N ASP A 82 3.61 7.04 2.88
CA ASP A 82 4.21 7.01 4.22
C ASP A 82 5.28 5.93 4.28
N SER A 83 6.28 6.13 5.15
CA SER A 83 7.36 5.14 5.35
C SER A 83 6.89 3.82 5.96
N SER A 84 5.70 3.76 6.55
CA SER A 84 5.11 2.50 7.04
C SER A 84 4.73 1.54 5.91
N GLU A 85 4.55 2.05 4.69
CA GLU A 85 4.22 1.26 3.49
C GLU A 85 5.45 0.60 2.84
N CYS A 86 6.66 0.93 3.30
CA CYS A 86 7.93 0.51 2.73
C CYS A 86 8.75 -0.35 3.69
N SER A 87 9.53 -1.28 3.15
CA SER A 87 10.58 -1.98 3.91
C SER A 87 11.65 -1.02 4.44
N GLY A 88 11.99 -0.01 3.64
CA GLY A 88 12.86 1.09 3.99
C GLY A 88 12.10 2.37 4.35
N ARG A 89 12.36 3.43 3.61
CA ARG A 89 11.75 4.76 3.76
C ARG A 89 10.95 5.11 2.52
N CYS A 90 9.86 5.89 2.70
CA CYS A 90 9.19 6.58 1.61
C CYS A 90 9.88 7.92 1.38
N GLN A 91 10.47 8.11 0.21
CA GLN A 91 11.26 9.31 -0.11
C GLN A 91 10.76 10.01 -1.36
N THR A 92 10.97 11.31 -1.39
CA THR A 92 10.81 12.19 -2.57
C THR A 92 11.96 13.19 -2.62
N SER A 93 11.99 14.03 -3.62
CA SER A 93 12.96 15.12 -3.75
C SER A 93 12.36 16.32 -4.48
N GLY A 94 12.79 17.53 -4.13
CA GLY A 94 12.43 18.76 -4.82
C GLY A 94 11.00 19.26 -4.57
N ALA A 95 10.25 18.65 -3.65
CA ALA A 95 8.93 19.12 -3.26
C ALA A 95 9.03 20.26 -2.23
N GLN A 96 8.02 21.15 -2.19
CA GLN A 96 7.91 22.08 -1.07
C GLN A 96 7.44 21.34 0.18
N PRO A 97 8.07 21.57 1.36
CA PRO A 97 7.63 20.97 2.60
C PRO A 97 6.14 21.23 2.89
N GLY A 98 5.44 20.19 3.34
CA GLY A 98 4.00 20.24 3.64
C GLY A 98 3.06 20.05 2.46
N THR A 99 3.57 20.03 1.21
CA THR A 99 2.73 19.76 0.03
C THR A 99 2.39 18.27 -0.10
N GLU A 100 1.22 17.98 -0.65
CA GLU A 100 0.81 16.61 -0.95
C GLU A 100 1.66 16.03 -2.09
N VAL A 101 2.24 14.86 -1.84
CA VAL A 101 3.11 14.16 -2.79
C VAL A 101 2.97 12.65 -2.65
N ARG A 102 3.37 11.96 -3.72
CA ARG A 102 3.66 10.52 -3.67
C ARG A 102 5.17 10.35 -3.74
N GLY A 103 5.70 9.55 -2.83
CA GLY A 103 7.10 9.17 -2.82
C GLY A 103 7.33 7.80 -3.45
N GLN A 104 8.56 7.33 -3.30
CA GLN A 104 8.98 5.98 -3.67
C GLN A 104 9.73 5.33 -2.52
N CYS A 105 9.51 4.02 -2.34
CA CYS A 105 10.26 3.23 -1.38
C CYS A 105 11.73 3.16 -1.79
N THR A 106 12.63 3.38 -0.82
CA THR A 106 14.08 3.34 -1.07
C THR A 106 14.55 1.95 -1.49
N ALA A 107 15.57 1.91 -2.33
CA ALA A 107 16.18 0.65 -2.79
C ALA A 107 17.03 -0.01 -1.69
N THR A 108 17.65 0.78 -0.82
CA THR A 108 18.56 0.29 0.23
C THR A 108 18.35 1.06 1.53
N SER A 109 18.95 0.55 2.60
CA SER A 109 19.01 1.24 3.90
C SER A 109 20.09 2.32 3.97
N ASP A 110 20.92 2.50 2.92
CA ASP A 110 21.94 3.55 2.86
C ASP A 110 21.29 4.93 3.04
N PRO A 111 21.70 5.72 4.05
CA PRO A 111 21.11 7.03 4.32
C PRO A 111 21.75 8.18 3.56
N CYS A 112 22.83 7.93 2.80
CA CYS A 112 23.69 9.02 2.27
C CYS A 112 23.00 9.84 1.18
N GLY A 113 23.32 11.13 1.17
CA GLY A 113 22.75 12.10 0.24
C GLY A 113 21.60 12.91 0.82
N CYS A 114 21.00 13.76 -0.02
CA CYS A 114 19.88 14.62 0.35
C CYS A 114 18.56 14.03 -0.13
N PHE A 115 17.57 14.01 0.73
CA PHE A 115 16.23 13.47 0.43
C PHE A 115 15.17 14.14 1.32
N GLN A 116 13.92 13.95 0.96
CA GLN A 116 12.77 14.31 1.79
C GLN A 116 12.00 13.02 2.12
N LEU A 117 11.59 12.85 3.36
CA LEU A 117 10.63 11.80 3.72
C LEU A 117 9.23 12.21 3.27
N VAL A 118 8.40 11.21 3.01
CA VAL A 118 6.96 11.42 2.85
C VAL A 118 6.27 10.85 4.07
N THR A 119 5.56 11.72 4.79
CA THR A 119 4.81 11.38 5.99
C THR A 119 3.34 11.73 5.80
N ASN A 120 2.45 10.75 5.91
CA ASN A 120 1.01 10.94 5.70
C ASN A 120 0.67 11.67 4.38
N GLY A 121 1.35 11.32 3.30
CA GLY A 121 1.14 11.87 1.96
C GLY A 121 1.73 13.27 1.73
N LYS A 122 2.54 13.80 2.65
CA LYS A 122 3.15 15.13 2.55
C LYS A 122 4.67 15.06 2.58
N ALA A 123 5.31 15.94 1.82
CA ALA A 123 6.76 16.07 1.83
C ALA A 123 7.23 16.73 3.11
N ASP A 124 8.23 16.13 3.76
CA ASP A 124 8.95 16.74 4.88
C ASP A 124 10.03 17.73 4.38
N TYR A 125 10.76 18.36 5.30
CA TYR A 125 11.94 19.14 4.96
C TYR A 125 13.04 18.26 4.38
N THR A 126 13.89 18.86 3.56
CA THR A 126 15.07 18.15 3.02
C THR A 126 16.03 17.82 4.14
N LEU A 127 16.42 16.57 4.23
CA LEU A 127 17.44 16.05 5.12
C LEU A 127 18.64 15.65 4.28
N CYS A 128 19.85 15.94 4.75
CA CYS A 128 21.08 15.48 4.12
C CYS A 128 21.89 14.69 5.15
N ALA A 129 22.38 13.50 4.74
CA ALA A 129 23.26 12.66 5.53
C ALA A 129 24.57 12.48 4.78
N ASP A 130 25.70 12.78 5.46
CA ASP A 130 27.08 12.72 4.95
C ASP A 130 27.96 11.76 5.77
#